data_30679710342cd81f4eb258748e306061
#
_entry.id   30679710342cd81f4eb258748e306061
#
_cell.length_a   1.000
_cell.length_b   1.000
_cell.length_c   1.000
_cell.angle_alpha   90.00
_cell.angle_beta   90.00
_cell.angle_gamma   90.00
#
_symmetry.space_group_name_H-M   'P 1'
#
loop_
_entity.id
_entity.type
_entity.pdbx_description
1 polymer ?
#
loop_
_entity_poly.entity_id
_entity_poly.type
_entity_poly.pdbx_seq_one_letter_code
_entity_poly.pdbx_strand_id
1 'polypeptide(L)'
;QNLRFQGQYFDRETGLHYNTFRYYAPDTGRFTQQDPIGLMGGLNLYQYAPNPVGWVDPWGWACRLNYMGRTPGKKSKTGREVIERMRQENRIRGTGKRMQFRSSTDNKWYRIQDADMAHLTDAVKYWNQKGGYYGPKSKEVRAFMLDSKNYELEYFGHNRSQGASLPDRYKHPYEFIGPAEKSQYF
;
A
#
# COMPACT_ATOMS: atom_id res chain seq x y z
N GLN A 1 20.28 -19.22 -13.00
CA GLN A 1 19.60 -17.93 -12.76
C GLN A 1 19.41 -17.74 -11.26
N ASN A 2 19.81 -16.59 -10.71
CA ASN A 2 19.76 -16.32 -9.26
C ASN A 2 18.50 -15.57 -8.83
N LEU A 3 17.73 -15.01 -9.76
CA LEU A 3 16.45 -14.37 -9.45
C LEU A 3 15.44 -15.44 -8.98
N ARG A 4 14.76 -15.14 -7.89
CA ARG A 4 13.72 -15.97 -7.26
C ARG A 4 12.39 -15.23 -7.26
N PHE A 5 11.43 -15.76 -6.51
CA PHE A 5 10.09 -15.21 -6.45
C PHE A 5 10.13 -13.75 -6.02
N GLN A 6 9.54 -12.88 -6.86
CA GLN A 6 9.15 -11.52 -6.52
C GLN A 6 10.29 -10.59 -5.99
N GLY A 7 11.43 -10.57 -6.71
CA GLY A 7 12.53 -9.63 -6.42
C GLY A 7 13.56 -10.16 -5.44
N GLN A 8 13.45 -11.40 -5.02
CA GLN A 8 14.49 -12.07 -4.24
C GLN A 8 15.66 -12.49 -5.13
N TYR A 9 16.87 -12.45 -4.57
CA TYR A 9 18.10 -12.92 -5.21
C TYR A 9 18.66 -14.10 -4.42
N PHE A 10 18.91 -15.21 -5.11
CA PHE A 10 19.46 -16.42 -4.49
C PHE A 10 20.95 -16.23 -4.24
N ASP A 11 21.33 -16.25 -2.98
CA ASP A 11 22.72 -16.33 -2.53
C ASP A 11 23.16 -17.80 -2.49
N ARG A 12 24.08 -18.14 -3.39
CA ARG A 12 24.55 -19.51 -3.55
C ARG A 12 25.48 -19.97 -2.42
N GLU A 13 26.12 -19.06 -1.73
CA GLU A 13 27.04 -19.38 -0.65
C GLU A 13 26.30 -19.78 0.61
N THR A 14 25.21 -19.09 0.91
CA THR A 14 24.41 -19.31 2.12
C THR A 14 23.18 -20.19 1.89
N GLY A 15 22.73 -20.38 0.64
CA GLY A 15 21.48 -21.04 0.31
C GLY A 15 20.23 -20.20 0.61
N LEU A 16 20.40 -18.95 1.04
CA LEU A 16 19.34 -18.04 1.40
C LEU A 16 18.89 -17.19 0.22
N HIS A 17 17.70 -16.59 0.32
CA HIS A 17 17.22 -15.61 -0.64
C HIS A 17 17.37 -14.20 -0.06
N TYR A 18 18.25 -13.40 -0.64
CA TYR A 18 18.41 -11.99 -0.30
C TYR A 18 17.17 -11.19 -0.73
N ASN A 19 16.54 -10.52 0.19
CA ASN A 19 15.35 -9.71 0.00
C ASN A 19 15.57 -8.32 0.62
N THR A 20 16.39 -7.52 -0.02
CA THR A 20 16.74 -6.13 0.29
C THR A 20 17.25 -5.90 1.73
N PHE A 21 16.42 -6.09 2.74
CA PHE A 21 16.77 -5.82 4.15
C PHE A 21 16.88 -7.07 5.01
N ARG A 22 16.42 -8.21 4.50
CA ARG A 22 16.44 -9.49 5.21
C ARG A 22 16.84 -10.64 4.29
N TYR A 23 17.29 -11.72 4.88
CA TYR A 23 17.48 -12.98 4.18
C TYR A 23 16.33 -13.92 4.48
N TYR A 24 15.72 -14.45 3.44
CA TYR A 24 14.64 -15.44 3.54
C TYR A 24 15.22 -16.85 3.43
N ALA A 25 14.86 -17.71 4.38
CA ALA A 25 15.22 -19.12 4.39
C ALA A 25 14.09 -19.95 3.77
N PRO A 26 14.25 -20.43 2.52
CA PRO A 26 13.18 -21.16 1.83
C PRO A 26 12.80 -22.47 2.54
N ASP A 27 13.76 -23.13 3.17
CA ASP A 27 13.53 -24.39 3.89
C ASP A 27 12.63 -24.24 5.11
N THR A 28 12.65 -23.08 5.75
CA THR A 28 11.85 -22.80 6.95
C THR A 28 10.67 -21.86 6.68
N GLY A 29 10.57 -21.30 5.49
CA GLY A 29 9.48 -20.43 5.07
C GLY A 29 9.43 -19.07 5.79
N ARG A 30 10.57 -18.57 6.31
CA ARG A 30 10.64 -17.34 7.12
C ARG A 30 11.92 -16.56 6.88
N PHE A 31 11.96 -15.32 7.33
CA PHE A 31 13.20 -14.54 7.39
C PHE A 31 14.15 -15.06 8.48
N THR A 32 15.44 -14.91 8.27
CA THR A 32 16.49 -15.29 9.23
C THR A 32 16.76 -14.20 10.26
N GLN A 33 16.42 -12.95 9.94
CA GLN A 33 16.54 -11.81 10.83
C GLN A 33 15.13 -11.34 11.25
N GLN A 34 15.08 -10.71 12.43
CA GLN A 34 13.87 -10.05 12.90
C GLN A 34 13.46 -8.94 11.94
N ASP A 35 12.16 -8.67 11.90
CA ASP A 35 11.64 -7.54 11.13
C ASP A 35 12.27 -6.24 11.63
N PRO A 36 12.94 -5.45 10.77
CA PRO A 36 13.50 -4.16 11.15
C PRO A 36 12.48 -3.19 11.75
N ILE A 37 11.18 -3.41 11.47
CA ILE A 37 10.09 -2.62 12.05
C ILE A 37 9.51 -3.26 13.33
N GLY A 38 10.11 -4.34 13.81
CA GLY A 38 9.71 -5.03 15.03
C GLY A 38 8.25 -5.51 15.00
N LEU A 39 7.58 -5.45 16.14
CA LEU A 39 6.18 -5.89 16.30
C LEU A 39 5.18 -5.12 15.42
N MET A 40 5.58 -4.01 14.79
CA MET A 40 4.76 -3.28 13.84
C MET A 40 4.55 -4.04 12.52
N GLY A 41 5.46 -4.95 12.17
CA GLY A 41 5.31 -5.89 11.05
C GLY A 41 4.35 -7.04 11.37
N GLY A 42 4.05 -7.29 12.64
CA GLY A 42 3.23 -8.38 13.13
C GLY A 42 3.84 -9.01 14.38
N LEU A 43 3.08 -9.88 15.06
CA LEU A 43 3.55 -10.59 16.26
C LEU A 43 4.70 -11.56 15.95
N ASN A 44 4.77 -12.08 14.73
CA ASN A 44 5.85 -12.94 14.29
C ASN A 44 6.90 -12.14 13.53
N LEU A 45 7.96 -11.75 14.22
CA LEU A 45 9.05 -10.92 13.70
C LEU A 45 9.81 -11.54 12.50
N TYR A 46 9.66 -12.84 12.29
CA TYR A 46 10.34 -13.58 11.23
C TYR A 46 9.41 -13.94 10.05
N GLN A 47 8.15 -13.54 10.10
CA GLN A 47 7.16 -13.85 9.08
C GLN A 47 7.49 -13.13 7.76
N TYR A 48 7.40 -13.86 6.63
CA TYR A 48 7.52 -13.29 5.30
C TYR A 48 6.28 -12.47 4.94
N ALA A 49 5.12 -13.08 5.03
CA ALA A 49 3.82 -12.45 4.75
C ALA A 49 2.69 -13.29 5.36
N PRO A 50 1.48 -12.72 5.56
CA PRO A 50 0.32 -13.47 6.04
C PRO A 50 -0.10 -14.64 5.13
N ASN A 51 0.15 -14.52 3.84
CA ASN A 51 -0.01 -15.58 2.85
C ASN A 51 1.18 -15.56 1.88
N PRO A 52 2.20 -16.42 2.07
CA PRO A 52 3.41 -16.40 1.25
C PRO A 52 3.19 -16.85 -0.20
N VAL A 53 2.07 -17.49 -0.53
CA VAL A 53 1.76 -17.95 -1.89
C VAL A 53 1.16 -16.84 -2.74
N GLY A 54 0.37 -15.95 -2.14
CA GLY A 54 -0.35 -14.89 -2.87
C GLY A 54 0.11 -13.47 -2.57
N TRP A 55 1.04 -13.31 -1.64
CA TRP A 55 1.53 -12.00 -1.21
C TRP A 55 3.01 -11.84 -1.51
N VAL A 56 3.40 -10.60 -1.78
CA VAL A 56 4.79 -10.20 -2.04
C VAL A 56 5.23 -9.24 -0.98
N ASP A 57 6.40 -9.47 -0.44
CA ASP A 57 7.13 -8.50 0.36
C ASP A 57 8.43 -8.10 -0.36
N PRO A 58 8.39 -7.15 -1.33
CA PRO A 58 9.52 -6.83 -2.20
C PRO A 58 10.73 -6.28 -1.45
N TRP A 59 10.53 -5.84 -0.21
CA TRP A 59 11.54 -5.16 0.60
C TRP A 59 11.92 -5.91 1.86
N GLY A 60 11.23 -7.02 2.15
CA GLY A 60 11.28 -7.59 3.48
C GLY A 60 10.53 -6.72 4.52
N TRP A 61 9.58 -5.88 4.06
CA TRP A 61 8.77 -4.98 4.88
C TRP A 61 7.33 -5.01 4.41
N ALA A 62 6.39 -5.11 5.29
CA ALA A 62 4.97 -4.98 4.97
C ALA A 62 4.51 -3.50 5.06
N CYS A 63 4.99 -2.63 4.13
CA CYS A 63 4.92 -1.17 4.26
C CYS A 63 3.51 -0.56 4.31
N ARG A 64 2.74 -0.65 3.20
CA ARG A 64 1.50 0.14 3.07
C ARG A 64 0.39 -0.29 4.01
N LEU A 65 0.11 -1.59 4.07
CA LEU A 65 -0.97 -2.11 4.90
C LEU A 65 -0.73 -1.89 6.38
N ASN A 66 0.54 -1.88 6.78
CA ASN A 66 0.91 -1.67 8.18
C ASN A 66 0.84 -0.19 8.56
N TYR A 67 1.22 0.72 7.67
CA TYR A 67 1.22 2.15 7.95
C TYR A 67 -0.14 2.80 7.72
N MET A 68 -0.70 2.60 6.54
CA MET A 68 -1.90 3.29 6.08
C MET A 68 -3.18 2.48 6.25
N GLY A 69 -3.08 1.15 6.23
CA GLY A 69 -4.21 0.26 6.15
C GLY A 69 -4.71 0.05 4.70
N ARG A 70 -5.87 -0.59 4.57
CA ARG A 70 -6.47 -0.92 3.26
C ARG A 70 -7.16 0.29 2.65
N THR A 71 -7.05 0.43 1.32
CA THR A 71 -7.90 1.34 0.55
C THR A 71 -9.36 0.93 0.67
N PRO A 72 -10.29 1.86 0.94
CA PRO A 72 -11.71 1.58 0.97
C PRO A 72 -12.20 1.03 -0.38
N GLY A 73 -13.02 0.00 -0.34
CA GLY A 73 -13.62 -0.55 -1.54
C GLY A 73 -14.80 0.30 -2.06
N LYS A 74 -15.17 0.16 -3.32
CA LYS A 74 -16.32 0.86 -3.96
C LYS A 74 -17.65 0.69 -3.22
N LYS A 75 -17.84 -0.43 -2.51
CA LYS A 75 -19.06 -0.73 -1.72
C LYS A 75 -19.01 -0.18 -0.28
N SER A 76 -17.87 0.33 0.19
CA SER A 76 -17.73 0.95 1.49
C SER A 76 -18.52 2.27 1.58
N LYS A 77 -18.65 2.85 2.79
CA LYS A 77 -19.20 4.20 2.95
C LYS A 77 -18.45 5.19 2.10
N THR A 78 -17.11 5.26 2.23
CA THR A 78 -16.22 6.11 1.44
C THR A 78 -16.43 5.92 -0.07
N GLY A 79 -16.48 4.66 -0.55
CA GLY A 79 -16.67 4.39 -1.98
C GLY A 79 -18.03 4.87 -2.51
N ARG A 80 -19.10 4.73 -1.72
CA ARG A 80 -20.43 5.27 -2.09
C ARG A 80 -20.43 6.80 -2.16
N GLU A 81 -19.77 7.47 -1.23
CA GLU A 81 -19.64 8.94 -1.22
C GLU A 81 -18.86 9.42 -2.46
N VAL A 82 -17.79 8.72 -2.84
CA VAL A 82 -17.03 9.01 -4.08
C VAL A 82 -17.92 8.87 -5.31
N ILE A 83 -18.67 7.76 -5.42
CA ILE A 83 -19.58 7.53 -6.55
C ILE A 83 -20.64 8.63 -6.63
N GLU A 84 -21.24 9.02 -5.49
CA GLU A 84 -22.26 10.06 -5.45
C GLU A 84 -21.69 11.42 -5.85
N ARG A 85 -20.53 11.82 -5.31
CA ARG A 85 -19.85 13.05 -5.72
C ARG A 85 -19.56 13.06 -7.23
N MET A 86 -18.97 11.98 -7.77
CA MET A 86 -18.68 11.89 -9.19
C MET A 86 -19.94 11.90 -10.07
N ARG A 87 -21.10 11.45 -9.53
CA ARG A 87 -22.40 11.57 -10.20
C ARG A 87 -22.85 13.02 -10.29
N GLN A 88 -22.72 13.78 -9.21
CA GLN A 88 -23.00 15.22 -9.19
C GLN A 88 -22.09 16.01 -10.14
N GLU A 89 -20.86 15.52 -10.33
CA GLU A 89 -19.88 16.05 -11.29
C GLU A 89 -20.14 15.59 -12.76
N ASN A 90 -21.23 14.87 -13.04
CA ASN A 90 -21.53 14.28 -14.35
C ASN A 90 -20.44 13.29 -14.85
N ARG A 91 -19.72 12.67 -13.94
CA ARG A 91 -18.68 11.68 -14.22
C ARG A 91 -19.14 10.23 -13.97
N ILE A 92 -20.40 10.03 -13.58
CA ILE A 92 -21.05 8.71 -13.47
C ILE A 92 -22.32 8.70 -14.29
N ARG A 93 -22.56 7.64 -15.03
CA ARG A 93 -23.80 7.40 -15.76
C ARG A 93 -24.28 5.95 -15.60
N GLY A 94 -25.58 5.73 -15.77
CA GLY A 94 -26.20 4.43 -15.59
C GLY A 94 -26.29 3.98 -14.14
N THR A 95 -26.81 2.76 -13.93
CA THR A 95 -27.03 2.16 -12.62
C THR A 95 -26.68 0.68 -12.61
N GLY A 96 -26.45 0.11 -11.45
CA GLY A 96 -26.19 -1.31 -11.24
C GLY A 96 -25.02 -1.82 -12.11
N LYS A 97 -25.21 -2.92 -12.81
CA LYS A 97 -24.19 -3.54 -13.68
C LYS A 97 -23.83 -2.69 -14.92
N ARG A 98 -24.70 -1.75 -15.30
CA ARG A 98 -24.50 -0.85 -16.46
C ARG A 98 -23.85 0.48 -16.06
N MET A 99 -23.57 0.67 -14.78
CA MET A 99 -22.91 1.89 -14.30
C MET A 99 -21.53 2.05 -14.94
N GLN A 100 -21.25 3.26 -15.41
CA GLN A 100 -19.97 3.66 -15.98
C GLN A 100 -19.47 4.92 -15.30
N PHE A 101 -18.15 5.05 -15.24
CA PHE A 101 -17.48 6.26 -14.77
C PHE A 101 -16.59 6.84 -15.87
N ARG A 102 -16.34 8.13 -15.81
CA ARG A 102 -15.43 8.83 -16.72
C ARG A 102 -14.06 8.96 -16.04
N SER A 103 -13.04 8.40 -16.68
CA SER A 103 -11.65 8.50 -16.25
C SER A 103 -11.17 9.94 -16.34
N SER A 104 -10.41 10.41 -15.36
CA SER A 104 -9.74 11.71 -15.40
C SER A 104 -8.50 11.71 -16.27
N THR A 105 -7.89 10.55 -16.47
CA THR A 105 -6.64 10.39 -17.22
C THR A 105 -6.83 10.55 -18.74
N ASP A 106 -7.88 9.94 -19.30
CA ASP A 106 -8.09 9.92 -20.76
C ASP A 106 -9.49 10.36 -21.21
N ASN A 107 -10.33 10.80 -20.26
CA ASN A 107 -11.72 11.24 -20.48
C ASN A 107 -12.66 10.19 -21.08
N LYS A 108 -12.29 8.92 -21.11
CA LYS A 108 -13.14 7.83 -21.62
C LYS A 108 -14.04 7.26 -20.53
N TRP A 109 -15.13 6.60 -21.00
CA TRP A 109 -16.09 5.94 -20.14
C TRP A 109 -15.72 4.46 -19.96
N TYR A 110 -15.59 4.03 -18.70
CA TYR A 110 -15.29 2.66 -18.32
C TYR A 110 -16.39 2.08 -17.43
N ARG A 111 -16.51 0.76 -17.40
CA ARG A 111 -17.46 0.08 -16.53
C ARG A 111 -17.02 0.21 -15.07
N ILE A 112 -18.00 0.28 -14.15
CA ILE A 112 -17.71 0.39 -12.72
C ILE A 112 -16.88 -0.79 -12.16
N GLN A 113 -16.97 -1.97 -12.78
CA GLN A 113 -16.15 -3.11 -12.39
C GLN A 113 -14.67 -2.89 -12.67
N ASP A 114 -14.34 -2.12 -13.70
CA ASP A 114 -12.96 -1.84 -14.13
C ASP A 114 -12.35 -0.61 -13.40
N ALA A 115 -13.05 -0.12 -12.38
CA ALA A 115 -12.57 0.99 -11.54
C ALA A 115 -11.75 0.49 -10.36
N ASP A 116 -10.63 1.16 -10.10
CA ASP A 116 -9.98 1.21 -8.80
C ASP A 116 -10.37 2.51 -8.06
N MET A 117 -10.28 2.49 -6.73
CA MET A 117 -10.32 3.70 -5.90
C MET A 117 -8.94 4.34 -5.94
N ALA A 118 -8.76 5.31 -6.80
CA ALA A 118 -7.50 6.04 -6.96
C ALA A 118 -7.39 7.18 -5.95
N HIS A 119 -6.21 7.34 -5.35
CA HIS A 119 -5.93 8.46 -4.46
C HIS A 119 -5.65 9.74 -5.26
N LEU A 120 -6.35 10.82 -4.94
CA LEU A 120 -6.03 12.17 -5.45
C LEU A 120 -4.76 12.73 -4.80
N THR A 121 -4.62 12.49 -3.49
CA THR A 121 -3.35 12.71 -2.78
C THR A 121 -2.70 11.36 -2.55
N ASP A 122 -1.52 11.16 -3.10
CA ASP A 122 -0.81 9.90 -2.98
C ASP A 122 -0.57 9.52 -1.51
N ALA A 123 -0.84 8.26 -1.18
CA ALA A 123 -0.75 7.78 0.20
C ALA A 123 0.69 7.80 0.74
N VAL A 124 1.70 7.58 -0.14
CA VAL A 124 3.12 7.68 0.23
C VAL A 124 3.49 9.11 0.56
N LYS A 125 3.04 10.07 -0.27
CA LYS A 125 3.26 11.50 -0.01
C LYS A 125 2.63 11.95 1.30
N TYR A 126 1.36 11.57 1.54
CA TYR A 126 0.71 11.89 2.80
C TYR A 126 1.47 11.31 3.99
N TRP A 127 1.85 10.03 3.92
CA TRP A 127 2.64 9.38 4.96
C TRP A 127 3.94 10.11 5.21
N ASN A 128 4.72 10.37 4.17
CA ASN A 128 6.04 10.97 4.26
C ASN A 128 6.01 12.43 4.75
N GLN A 129 4.93 13.15 4.52
CA GLN A 129 4.79 14.56 4.90
C GLN A 129 4.09 14.77 6.26
N LYS A 130 3.13 13.91 6.61
CA LYS A 130 2.26 14.11 7.78
C LYS A 130 1.99 12.82 8.55
N GLY A 131 1.56 11.75 7.86
CA GLY A 131 1.04 10.54 8.47
C GLY A 131 2.05 9.85 9.39
N GLY A 132 3.33 9.85 9.01
CA GLY A 132 4.40 9.23 9.76
C GLY A 132 4.60 9.82 11.16
N TYR A 133 4.36 11.12 11.33
CA TYR A 133 4.45 11.79 12.62
C TYR A 133 3.35 11.37 13.61
N TYR A 134 2.20 10.93 13.09
CA TYR A 134 1.11 10.42 13.92
C TYR A 134 1.24 8.91 14.22
N GLY A 135 2.11 8.23 13.48
CA GLY A 135 2.35 6.80 13.60
C GLY A 135 1.40 5.93 12.78
N PRO A 136 1.76 4.65 12.63
CA PRO A 136 1.02 3.67 11.84
C PRO A 136 -0.42 3.51 12.30
N LYS A 137 -1.36 3.57 11.35
CA LYS A 137 -2.81 3.38 11.59
C LYS A 137 -3.39 4.28 12.69
N SER A 138 -2.74 5.39 13.00
CA SER A 138 -3.27 6.40 13.92
C SER A 138 -4.65 6.89 13.48
N LYS A 139 -5.35 7.60 14.35
CA LYS A 139 -6.66 8.18 14.08
C LYS A 139 -6.60 9.11 12.85
N GLU A 140 -5.55 9.90 12.74
CA GLU A 140 -5.29 10.85 11.66
C GLU A 140 -5.03 10.13 10.32
N VAL A 141 -4.19 9.09 10.34
CA VAL A 141 -3.93 8.27 9.15
C VAL A 141 -5.19 7.55 8.69
N ARG A 142 -5.98 7.02 9.62
CA ARG A 142 -7.25 6.38 9.27
C ARG A 142 -8.28 7.39 8.77
N ALA A 143 -8.33 8.60 9.34
CA ALA A 143 -9.21 9.67 8.85
C ALA A 143 -8.87 10.02 7.41
N PHE A 144 -7.59 10.22 7.07
CA PHE A 144 -7.14 10.43 5.69
C PHE A 144 -7.56 9.28 4.76
N MET A 145 -7.34 8.03 5.18
CA MET A 145 -7.66 6.85 4.36
C MET A 145 -9.17 6.62 4.17
N LEU A 146 -10.01 7.18 5.03
CA LEU A 146 -11.48 7.05 4.96
C LEU A 146 -12.17 8.29 4.38
N ASP A 147 -11.44 9.38 4.17
CA ASP A 147 -12.00 10.60 3.59
C ASP A 147 -12.26 10.41 2.09
N SER A 148 -13.54 10.47 1.71
CA SER A 148 -13.97 10.33 0.31
C SER A 148 -13.42 11.42 -0.62
N LYS A 149 -13.04 12.59 -0.08
CA LYS A 149 -12.41 13.68 -0.84
C LYS A 149 -11.03 13.34 -1.39
N ASN A 150 -10.37 12.33 -0.80
CA ASN A 150 -9.05 11.88 -1.24
C ASN A 150 -9.09 10.86 -2.37
N TYR A 151 -10.27 10.51 -2.89
CA TYR A 151 -10.41 9.45 -3.90
C TYR A 151 -11.24 9.88 -5.09
N GLU A 152 -10.95 9.25 -6.20
CA GLU A 152 -11.85 9.18 -7.36
C GLU A 152 -11.86 7.75 -7.92
N LEU A 153 -12.81 7.46 -8.81
CA LEU A 153 -12.76 6.23 -9.59
C LEU A 153 -11.89 6.46 -10.81
N GLU A 154 -10.87 5.63 -10.96
CA GLU A 154 -10.01 5.63 -12.14
C GLU A 154 -9.92 4.23 -12.74
N TYR A 155 -9.69 4.15 -14.05
CA TYR A 155 -9.49 2.87 -14.73
C TYR A 155 -8.27 2.17 -14.13
N PHE A 156 -8.44 0.88 -13.76
CA PHE A 156 -7.40 0.16 -13.02
C PHE A 156 -6.04 0.15 -13.73
N GLY A 157 -6.04 0.11 -15.08
CA GLY A 157 -4.81 0.13 -15.87
C GLY A 157 -4.01 1.43 -15.68
N HIS A 158 -4.69 2.58 -15.71
CA HIS A 158 -4.07 3.89 -15.48
C HIS A 158 -3.59 4.04 -14.04
N ASN A 159 -4.48 3.74 -13.07
CA ASN A 159 -4.16 3.86 -11.65
C ASN A 159 -2.93 3.05 -11.25
N ARG A 160 -2.85 1.79 -11.71
CA ARG A 160 -1.72 0.92 -11.39
C ARG A 160 -0.43 1.33 -12.09
N SER A 161 -0.51 1.78 -13.36
CA SER A 161 0.64 2.29 -14.08
C SER A 161 1.22 3.55 -13.43
N GLN A 162 0.36 4.48 -13.02
CA GLN A 162 0.78 5.69 -12.29
C GLN A 162 1.42 5.32 -10.95
N GLY A 163 0.80 4.41 -10.19
CA GLY A 163 1.36 3.94 -8.92
C GLY A 163 2.73 3.26 -9.05
N ALA A 164 2.94 2.50 -10.13
CA ALA A 164 4.21 1.84 -10.39
C ALA A 164 5.35 2.80 -10.77
N SER A 165 5.03 3.96 -11.34
CA SER A 165 6.00 4.98 -11.75
C SER A 165 6.34 6.02 -10.67
N LEU A 166 5.70 5.96 -9.50
CA LEU A 166 6.01 6.87 -8.39
C LEU A 166 7.41 6.59 -7.83
N PRO A 167 8.27 7.61 -7.75
CA PRO A 167 9.61 7.47 -7.19
C PRO A 167 9.61 7.40 -5.66
N ASP A 168 8.55 7.94 -5.05
CA ASP A 168 8.45 8.07 -3.60
C ASP A 168 8.20 6.72 -2.92
N ARG A 169 8.85 6.51 -1.78
CA ARG A 169 8.72 5.33 -0.93
C ARG A 169 8.28 5.72 0.47
N TYR A 170 7.57 4.82 1.14
CA TYR A 170 7.21 5.03 2.53
C TYR A 170 8.46 5.16 3.39
N LYS A 171 8.65 6.32 4.02
CA LYS A 171 9.66 6.49 5.06
C LYS A 171 9.36 5.60 6.24
N HIS A 172 10.41 5.10 6.87
CA HIS A 172 10.27 4.30 8.07
C HIS A 172 9.75 5.16 9.24
N PRO A 173 8.90 4.65 10.15
CA PRO A 173 8.43 5.39 11.32
C PRO A 173 9.55 6.04 12.13
N TYR A 174 10.71 5.40 12.27
CA TYR A 174 11.86 5.98 12.97
C TYR A 174 12.44 7.24 12.32
N GLU A 175 12.15 7.52 11.08
CA GLU A 175 12.59 8.74 10.41
C GLU A 175 11.80 9.97 10.89
N PHE A 176 10.63 9.75 11.49
CA PHE A 176 9.77 10.81 12.05
C PHE A 176 10.02 11.07 13.53
N ILE A 177 10.83 10.26 14.19
CA ILE A 177 11.18 10.40 15.61
C ILE A 177 12.45 11.25 15.71
N GLY A 178 12.41 12.29 16.53
CA GLY A 178 13.58 13.13 16.82
C GLY A 178 14.74 12.35 17.46
N PRO A 179 15.98 12.86 17.38
CA PRO A 179 17.16 12.17 17.93
C PRO A 179 17.04 11.81 19.42
N ALA A 180 16.39 12.65 20.20
CA ALA A 180 16.19 12.46 21.65
C ALA A 180 15.21 11.32 21.98
N GLU A 181 14.24 11.05 21.11
CA GLU A 181 13.24 9.99 21.33
C GLU A 181 13.70 8.64 20.81
N LYS A 182 14.64 8.62 19.85
CA LYS A 182 15.21 7.38 19.30
C LYS A 182 15.93 6.55 20.38
N SER A 183 16.48 7.18 21.41
CA SER A 183 17.22 6.49 22.49
C SER A 183 16.32 5.69 23.45
N GLN A 184 15.00 5.83 23.38
CA GLN A 184 14.07 5.08 24.24
C GLN A 184 13.67 3.71 23.65
N TYR A 185 14.07 3.43 22.40
CA TYR A 185 13.68 2.21 21.67
C TYR A 185 14.88 1.29 21.35
N PHE A 186 16.04 1.56 21.92
CA PHE A 186 17.24 0.71 21.84
C PHE A 186 17.69 0.22 23.21
#